data_f8f884cda5dbf24b9eef703b5ee07b82
#
_entry.id   f8f884cda5dbf24b9eef703b5ee07b82
#
_cell.length_a   1.000
_cell.length_b   1.000
_cell.length_c   1.000
_cell.angle_alpha   90.00
_cell.angle_beta   90.00
_cell.angle_gamma   90.00
#
_symmetry.space_group_name_H-M   'P 1'
#
loop_
_entity.id
_entity.type
_entity.pdbx_description
1 polymer ?
#
loop_
_entity_poly.entity_id
_entity_poly.type
_entity_poly.pdbx_seq_one_letter_code
_entity_poly.pdbx_strand_id
1 'polypeptide(L)'
;DLPNKPGFTKDSNEVPVTPPTPDEPEIKKDVNTKAEETLADRDQIFTYNVKTSVPTDVSSFSVSDTLESVLDYAGSASAILNGQALDASQIKVEGQTITLTLTEEQVKANGGQAVELSFTAKIKAGADLTPYLTDRGFTVPNTASYDANIPNRPGLHKDSNKVPVIVPKEPEPEITKKINRTLDHLDVEYDAPYMYNVNTALPKDIDKYKEFTVTDTLESVLAIADTPVAYVDGRDANGALETSV
;
A
#
# COMPACT_ATOMS: atom_id res chain seq x y z
N ASP A 1 -11.78 -41.12 -61.98
CA ASP A 1 -10.68 -42.10 -62.10
C ASP A 1 -10.51 -42.44 -63.59
N LEU A 2 -9.30 -42.28 -64.06
CA LEU A 2 -8.92 -42.78 -65.41
C LEU A 2 -8.53 -44.24 -65.29
N PRO A 3 -9.07 -45.14 -66.16
CA PRO A 3 -8.71 -46.54 -66.13
C PRO A 3 -7.18 -46.70 -66.28
N ASN A 4 -6.58 -47.52 -65.41
CA ASN A 4 -5.14 -47.81 -65.37
C ASN A 4 -4.18 -46.69 -65.03
N LYS A 5 -4.69 -45.61 -64.41
CA LYS A 5 -3.83 -44.62 -63.75
C LYS A 5 -4.12 -44.53 -62.24
N PRO A 6 -3.09 -44.39 -61.39
CA PRO A 6 -3.34 -44.14 -59.96
C PRO A 6 -4.10 -42.86 -59.82
N GLY A 7 -5.09 -42.84 -58.91
CA GLY A 7 -5.76 -41.64 -58.49
C GLY A 7 -4.76 -40.66 -57.90
N PHE A 8 -5.02 -39.38 -58.00
CA PHE A 8 -4.21 -38.34 -57.32
C PHE A 8 -5.10 -37.44 -56.49
N THR A 9 -4.60 -37.02 -55.36
CA THR A 9 -5.17 -35.99 -54.48
C THR A 9 -4.21 -34.84 -54.46
N LYS A 10 -4.73 -33.66 -54.53
CA LYS A 10 -3.93 -32.43 -54.38
C LYS A 10 -4.70 -31.47 -53.47
N ASP A 11 -4.06 -31.07 -52.41
CA ASP A 11 -4.62 -30.08 -51.49
C ASP A 11 -4.48 -28.68 -52.09
N SER A 12 -5.41 -27.79 -51.76
CA SER A 12 -5.29 -26.38 -52.08
C SER A 12 -4.26 -25.74 -51.15
N ASN A 13 -3.79 -24.57 -51.51
CA ASN A 13 -3.03 -23.72 -50.59
C ASN A 13 -3.91 -23.27 -49.40
N GLU A 14 -3.31 -23.13 -48.25
CA GLU A 14 -3.94 -22.52 -47.09
C GLU A 14 -4.10 -21.00 -47.33
N VAL A 15 -5.30 -20.48 -47.06
CA VAL A 15 -5.59 -19.04 -47.07
C VAL A 15 -5.95 -18.64 -45.66
N PRO A 16 -5.00 -18.02 -44.92
CA PRO A 16 -5.27 -17.60 -43.57
C PRO A 16 -6.26 -16.44 -43.52
N VAL A 17 -7.21 -16.50 -42.57
CA VAL A 17 -8.08 -15.41 -42.21
C VAL A 17 -7.68 -14.93 -40.82
N THR A 18 -7.17 -13.71 -40.74
CA THR A 18 -6.81 -13.09 -39.46
C THR A 18 -8.01 -12.28 -38.94
N PRO A 19 -8.64 -12.67 -37.82
CA PRO A 19 -9.69 -11.88 -37.22
C PRO A 19 -9.13 -10.56 -36.72
N PRO A 20 -9.92 -9.48 -36.61
CA PRO A 20 -9.48 -8.22 -36.05
C PRO A 20 -9.02 -8.41 -34.59
N THR A 21 -8.00 -7.64 -34.20
CA THR A 21 -7.56 -7.61 -32.80
C THR A 21 -8.68 -7.02 -31.94
N PRO A 22 -8.99 -7.63 -30.79
CA PRO A 22 -9.95 -7.06 -29.86
C PRO A 22 -9.53 -5.66 -29.40
N ASP A 23 -10.50 -4.79 -29.13
CA ASP A 23 -10.26 -3.53 -28.45
C ASP A 23 -9.86 -3.80 -26.99
N GLU A 24 -8.70 -3.29 -26.58
CA GLU A 24 -8.17 -3.40 -25.22
C GLU A 24 -8.19 -2.03 -24.56
N PRO A 25 -9.27 -1.63 -23.88
CA PRO A 25 -9.35 -0.34 -23.24
C PRO A 25 -8.22 -0.10 -22.23
N GLU A 26 -7.81 1.17 -22.10
CA GLU A 26 -6.94 1.57 -21.03
C GLU A 26 -7.67 1.47 -19.68
N ILE A 27 -6.94 1.01 -18.66
CA ILE A 27 -7.40 1.05 -17.27
C ILE A 27 -6.47 1.96 -16.47
N LYS A 28 -7.06 2.91 -15.74
CA LYS A 28 -6.34 3.90 -14.94
C LYS A 28 -6.85 3.85 -13.51
N LYS A 29 -5.92 3.99 -12.59
CA LYS A 29 -6.19 4.06 -11.16
C LYS A 29 -5.65 5.38 -10.60
N ASP A 30 -6.35 5.93 -9.63
CA ASP A 30 -5.91 7.05 -8.81
C ASP A 30 -6.25 6.83 -7.33
N VAL A 31 -5.67 7.64 -6.45
CA VAL A 31 -6.01 7.73 -5.03
C VAL A 31 -6.35 9.18 -4.70
N ASN A 32 -7.53 9.42 -4.14
CA ASN A 32 -8.00 10.78 -3.84
C ASN A 32 -7.87 11.73 -5.05
N THR A 33 -8.11 11.22 -6.28
CA THR A 33 -7.93 11.91 -7.57
C THR A 33 -6.47 12.27 -7.91
N LYS A 34 -5.48 11.67 -7.26
CA LYS A 34 -4.05 11.88 -7.48
C LYS A 34 -3.37 10.59 -7.93
N ALA A 35 -2.18 10.72 -8.52
CA ALA A 35 -1.35 9.57 -8.89
C ALA A 35 -0.73 8.85 -7.67
N GLU A 36 -0.65 9.56 -6.54
CA GLU A 36 -0.19 9.06 -5.24
C GLU A 36 -0.77 9.91 -4.11
N GLU A 37 -0.82 9.39 -2.89
CA GLU A 37 -1.27 10.13 -1.71
C GLU A 37 -0.27 9.96 -0.56
N THR A 38 0.14 11.07 0.04
CA THR A 38 0.87 11.05 1.32
C THR A 38 -0.14 11.25 2.44
N LEU A 39 -0.30 10.25 3.30
CA LEU A 39 -1.26 10.26 4.39
C LEU A 39 -0.80 11.23 5.49
N ALA A 40 -1.75 11.93 6.12
CA ALA A 40 -1.46 12.79 7.26
C ALA A 40 -1.12 11.96 8.51
N ASP A 41 -1.76 10.81 8.64
CA ASP A 41 -1.52 9.83 9.69
C ASP A 41 -1.87 8.42 9.19
N ARG A 42 -1.57 7.42 10.02
CA ARG A 42 -1.74 6.00 9.69
C ARG A 42 -3.21 5.57 9.63
N ASP A 43 -4.09 6.30 10.32
CA ASP A 43 -5.52 5.95 10.43
C ASP A 43 -6.38 6.64 9.36
N GLN A 44 -5.75 7.49 8.53
CA GLN A 44 -6.44 8.23 7.48
C GLN A 44 -7.10 7.27 6.48
N ILE A 45 -8.38 7.49 6.20
CA ILE A 45 -9.11 6.82 5.13
C ILE A 45 -8.84 7.55 3.81
N PHE A 46 -8.62 6.80 2.75
CA PHE A 46 -8.42 7.32 1.40
C PHE A 46 -9.29 6.55 0.40
N THR A 47 -9.52 7.14 -0.77
CA THR A 47 -10.38 6.56 -1.81
C THR A 47 -9.54 6.18 -3.02
N TYR A 48 -9.63 4.94 -3.45
CA TYR A 48 -9.17 4.50 -4.76
C TYR A 48 -10.28 4.65 -5.79
N ASN A 49 -9.93 5.12 -6.97
CA ASN A 49 -10.80 5.17 -8.14
C ASN A 49 -10.14 4.41 -9.29
N VAL A 50 -10.90 3.51 -9.92
CA VAL A 50 -10.48 2.72 -11.08
C VAL A 50 -11.38 3.07 -12.24
N LYS A 51 -10.81 3.52 -13.36
CA LYS A 51 -11.51 3.98 -14.56
C LYS A 51 -11.07 3.21 -15.78
N THR A 52 -12.02 2.72 -16.53
CA THR A 52 -11.81 2.00 -17.79
C THR A 52 -13.05 2.13 -18.67
N SER A 53 -13.15 1.38 -19.76
CA SER A 53 -14.38 1.21 -20.53
C SER A 53 -14.66 -0.27 -20.77
N VAL A 54 -15.92 -0.60 -21.03
CA VAL A 54 -16.30 -1.97 -21.41
C VAL A 54 -15.71 -2.28 -22.78
N PRO A 55 -14.90 -3.33 -22.97
CA PRO A 55 -14.45 -3.71 -24.30
C PRO A 55 -15.63 -4.06 -25.20
N THR A 56 -15.50 -3.87 -26.50
CA THR A 56 -16.51 -4.32 -27.46
C THR A 56 -16.46 -5.80 -27.69
N ASP A 57 -17.58 -6.42 -28.09
CA ASP A 57 -17.68 -7.85 -28.48
C ASP A 57 -17.31 -8.84 -27.37
N VAL A 58 -17.47 -8.45 -26.10
CA VAL A 58 -17.24 -9.34 -24.95
C VAL A 58 -18.57 -9.88 -24.41
N SER A 59 -18.51 -11.07 -23.80
CA SER A 59 -19.66 -11.73 -23.16
C SER A 59 -19.71 -11.51 -21.66
N SER A 60 -18.59 -11.16 -21.03
CA SER A 60 -18.51 -10.81 -19.61
C SER A 60 -17.44 -9.77 -19.39
N PHE A 61 -17.60 -8.98 -18.33
CA PHE A 61 -16.64 -7.95 -17.93
C PHE A 61 -16.67 -7.77 -16.41
N SER A 62 -15.49 -7.73 -15.81
CA SER A 62 -15.31 -7.42 -14.40
C SER A 62 -14.09 -6.52 -14.18
N VAL A 63 -14.16 -5.68 -13.15
CA VAL A 63 -13.05 -4.87 -12.65
C VAL A 63 -12.75 -5.32 -11.25
N SER A 64 -11.50 -5.62 -10.94
CA SER A 64 -11.09 -6.07 -9.62
C SER A 64 -9.88 -5.31 -9.11
N ASP A 65 -9.81 -5.22 -7.79
CA ASP A 65 -8.70 -4.63 -7.06
C ASP A 65 -8.41 -5.48 -5.83
N THR A 66 -7.19 -5.96 -5.72
CA THR A 66 -6.74 -6.69 -4.53
C THR A 66 -5.79 -5.81 -3.73
N LEU A 67 -6.24 -5.39 -2.56
CA LEU A 67 -5.47 -4.58 -1.65
C LEU A 67 -4.23 -5.34 -1.13
N GLU A 68 -3.13 -4.64 -0.97
CA GLU A 68 -1.96 -5.17 -0.25
C GLU A 68 -2.35 -5.64 1.16
N SER A 69 -1.63 -6.65 1.68
CA SER A 69 -1.94 -7.28 2.98
C SER A 69 -1.95 -6.32 4.17
N VAL A 70 -1.30 -5.17 4.03
CA VAL A 70 -1.22 -4.09 5.02
C VAL A 70 -2.33 -3.05 4.90
N LEU A 71 -3.22 -3.20 3.92
CA LEU A 71 -4.39 -2.35 3.72
C LEU A 71 -5.66 -3.08 4.15
N ASP A 72 -6.65 -2.34 4.63
CA ASP A 72 -8.01 -2.83 4.87
C ASP A 72 -9.00 -2.04 4.01
N TYR A 73 -10.02 -2.73 3.49
CA TYR A 73 -11.22 -2.09 2.95
C TYR A 73 -11.94 -1.32 4.06
N ALA A 74 -12.24 -0.03 3.82
CA ALA A 74 -12.80 0.85 4.85
C ALA A 74 -14.32 1.04 4.77
N GLY A 75 -15.02 0.31 3.87
CA GLY A 75 -16.48 0.14 3.94
C GLY A 75 -17.32 0.90 2.93
N SER A 76 -16.76 1.73 2.03
CA SER A 76 -17.54 2.38 0.98
C SER A 76 -17.08 1.92 -0.38
N ALA A 77 -17.98 1.30 -1.16
CA ALA A 77 -17.74 0.98 -2.55
C ALA A 77 -18.93 1.40 -3.41
N SER A 78 -18.67 1.96 -4.58
CA SER A 78 -19.65 2.37 -5.57
C SER A 78 -19.11 2.17 -6.98
N ALA A 79 -20.01 2.01 -7.94
CA ALA A 79 -19.64 1.90 -9.34
C ALA A 79 -20.58 2.69 -10.24
N ILE A 80 -20.05 3.15 -11.34
CA ILE A 80 -20.75 3.92 -12.37
C ILE A 80 -20.50 3.27 -13.72
N LEU A 81 -21.54 3.07 -14.51
CA LEU A 81 -21.48 2.63 -15.90
C LEU A 81 -22.18 3.65 -16.77
N ASN A 82 -21.48 4.20 -17.75
CA ASN A 82 -22.02 5.20 -18.68
C ASN A 82 -22.73 6.36 -17.95
N GLY A 83 -22.15 6.86 -16.86
CA GLY A 83 -22.70 7.94 -16.04
C GLY A 83 -23.87 7.54 -15.12
N GLN A 84 -24.27 6.27 -15.09
CA GLN A 84 -25.36 5.77 -14.24
C GLN A 84 -24.79 4.94 -13.09
N ALA A 85 -25.24 5.20 -11.87
CA ALA A 85 -24.85 4.41 -10.71
C ALA A 85 -25.34 2.97 -10.84
N LEU A 86 -24.49 2.02 -10.53
CA LEU A 86 -24.81 0.59 -10.49
C LEU A 86 -25.31 0.18 -9.11
N ASP A 87 -26.08 -0.92 -9.07
CA ASP A 87 -26.52 -1.52 -7.81
C ASP A 87 -25.31 -2.04 -7.01
N ALA A 88 -25.32 -1.78 -5.71
CA ALA A 88 -24.24 -2.18 -4.81
C ALA A 88 -24.04 -3.71 -4.78
N SER A 89 -25.06 -4.51 -5.06
CA SER A 89 -24.95 -5.98 -5.14
C SER A 89 -24.04 -6.48 -6.26
N GLN A 90 -23.71 -5.62 -7.23
CA GLN A 90 -22.76 -5.93 -8.30
C GLN A 90 -21.29 -5.80 -7.85
N ILE A 91 -21.07 -5.22 -6.66
CA ILE A 91 -19.75 -5.09 -6.06
C ILE A 91 -19.62 -6.12 -4.94
N LYS A 92 -18.70 -7.04 -5.12
CA LYS A 92 -18.38 -8.07 -4.12
C LYS A 92 -17.07 -7.73 -3.43
N VAL A 93 -17.06 -7.80 -2.11
CA VAL A 93 -15.85 -7.67 -1.30
C VAL A 93 -15.57 -8.99 -0.61
N GLU A 94 -14.48 -9.63 -0.97
CA GLU A 94 -14.04 -10.91 -0.40
C GLU A 94 -12.61 -10.78 0.12
N GLY A 95 -12.46 -10.76 1.44
CA GLY A 95 -11.18 -10.49 2.07
C GLY A 95 -10.67 -9.10 1.66
N GLN A 96 -9.57 -9.06 0.92
CA GLN A 96 -8.94 -7.83 0.42
C GLN A 96 -9.26 -7.52 -1.04
N THR A 97 -10.07 -8.34 -1.70
CA THR A 97 -10.42 -8.17 -3.11
C THR A 97 -11.80 -7.51 -3.25
N ILE A 98 -11.87 -6.42 -3.98
CA ILE A 98 -13.07 -5.71 -4.36
C ILE A 98 -13.31 -5.98 -5.84
N THR A 99 -14.46 -6.56 -6.22
CA THR A 99 -14.78 -6.91 -7.60
C THR A 99 -16.12 -6.33 -8.01
N LEU A 100 -16.12 -5.55 -9.08
CA LEU A 100 -17.31 -5.15 -9.82
C LEU A 100 -17.55 -6.15 -10.96
N THR A 101 -18.75 -6.72 -11.06
CA THR A 101 -19.14 -7.57 -12.18
C THR A 101 -20.37 -7.00 -12.88
N LEU A 102 -20.27 -6.79 -14.20
CA LEU A 102 -21.40 -6.38 -15.01
C LEU A 102 -22.27 -7.56 -15.41
N THR A 103 -23.59 -7.34 -15.52
CA THR A 103 -24.49 -8.36 -16.09
C THR A 103 -24.26 -8.51 -17.58
N GLU A 104 -24.68 -9.62 -18.17
CA GLU A 104 -24.58 -9.86 -19.62
C GLU A 104 -25.31 -8.78 -20.43
N GLU A 105 -26.50 -8.33 -19.98
CA GLU A 105 -27.27 -7.27 -20.61
C GLU A 105 -26.51 -5.92 -20.57
N GLN A 106 -25.88 -5.60 -19.42
CA GLN A 106 -25.09 -4.38 -19.29
C GLN A 106 -23.88 -4.39 -20.22
N VAL A 107 -23.18 -5.51 -20.29
CA VAL A 107 -22.02 -5.68 -21.20
C VAL A 107 -22.44 -5.47 -22.65
N LYS A 108 -23.51 -6.14 -23.10
CA LYS A 108 -24.04 -6.01 -24.48
C LYS A 108 -24.50 -4.60 -24.84
N ALA A 109 -25.11 -3.89 -23.86
CA ALA A 109 -25.66 -2.57 -24.10
C ALA A 109 -24.61 -1.44 -24.00
N ASN A 110 -23.45 -1.69 -23.39
CA ASN A 110 -22.49 -0.65 -23.04
C ASN A 110 -21.06 -0.87 -23.58
N GLY A 111 -20.90 -1.60 -24.69
CA GLY A 111 -19.60 -1.71 -25.35
C GLY A 111 -19.01 -0.33 -25.66
N GLY A 112 -17.76 -0.09 -25.29
CA GLY A 112 -17.05 1.18 -25.42
C GLY A 112 -17.42 2.24 -24.38
N GLN A 113 -18.41 2.01 -23.49
CA GLN A 113 -18.83 2.97 -22.48
C GLN A 113 -17.94 2.92 -21.22
N ALA A 114 -17.82 4.09 -20.57
CA ALA A 114 -16.99 4.26 -19.39
C ALA A 114 -17.53 3.48 -18.18
N VAL A 115 -16.60 2.88 -17.42
CA VAL A 115 -16.82 2.22 -16.14
C VAL A 115 -15.93 2.86 -15.11
N GLU A 116 -16.48 3.14 -13.93
CA GLU A 116 -15.74 3.62 -12.76
C GLU A 116 -16.10 2.76 -11.54
N LEU A 117 -15.09 2.27 -10.83
CA LEU A 117 -15.20 1.62 -9.52
C LEU A 117 -14.46 2.47 -8.51
N SER A 118 -15.14 2.90 -7.45
CA SER A 118 -14.55 3.66 -6.33
C SER A 118 -14.76 2.93 -5.03
N PHE A 119 -13.76 2.91 -4.16
CA PHE A 119 -13.87 2.32 -2.83
C PHE A 119 -12.88 2.96 -1.86
N THR A 120 -13.19 2.88 -0.56
CA THR A 120 -12.34 3.42 0.49
C THR A 120 -11.46 2.33 1.11
N ALA A 121 -10.22 2.74 1.45
CA ALA A 121 -9.25 1.90 2.12
C ALA A 121 -8.53 2.69 3.23
N LYS A 122 -7.83 1.97 4.08
CA LYS A 122 -6.96 2.52 5.14
C LYS A 122 -5.79 1.56 5.38
N ILE A 123 -4.78 2.03 6.10
CA ILE A 123 -3.73 1.14 6.61
C ILE A 123 -4.35 0.25 7.69
N LYS A 124 -4.06 -1.03 7.64
CA LYS A 124 -4.51 -2.00 8.65
C LYS A 124 -3.90 -1.71 10.00
N ALA A 125 -4.73 -1.72 11.06
CA ALA A 125 -4.24 -1.50 12.42
C ALA A 125 -3.19 -2.54 12.81
N GLY A 126 -2.05 -2.09 13.32
CA GLY A 126 -0.95 -2.96 13.73
C GLY A 126 -0.17 -3.64 12.59
N ALA A 127 -0.43 -3.31 11.33
CA ALA A 127 0.32 -3.88 10.21
C ALA A 127 1.80 -3.49 10.25
N ASP A 128 2.68 -4.44 9.96
CA ASP A 128 4.10 -4.18 9.76
C ASP A 128 4.33 -3.56 8.37
N LEU A 129 4.74 -2.30 8.35
CA LEU A 129 5.04 -1.57 7.12
C LEU A 129 6.52 -1.62 6.73
N THR A 130 7.37 -2.26 7.53
CA THR A 130 8.83 -2.35 7.29
C THR A 130 9.18 -2.80 5.86
N PRO A 131 8.48 -3.79 5.25
CA PRO A 131 8.74 -4.20 3.87
C PRO A 131 8.50 -3.11 2.81
N TYR A 132 7.77 -2.05 3.15
CA TYR A 132 7.41 -0.94 2.26
C TYR A 132 8.25 0.32 2.50
N LEU A 133 9.30 0.25 3.33
CA LEU A 133 10.15 1.39 3.65
C LEU A 133 10.93 1.88 2.43
N THR A 134 10.84 3.18 2.17
CA THR A 134 11.56 3.92 1.14
C THR A 134 12.14 5.21 1.72
N ASP A 135 12.89 5.97 0.93
CA ASP A 135 13.39 7.30 1.34
C ASP A 135 12.25 8.31 1.65
N ARG A 136 11.04 8.05 1.13
CA ARG A 136 9.85 8.91 1.30
C ARG A 136 8.95 8.49 2.47
N GLY A 137 9.26 7.41 3.16
CA GLY A 137 8.42 6.75 4.15
C GLY A 137 7.96 5.37 3.67
N PHE A 138 6.92 4.83 4.27
CA PHE A 138 6.38 3.53 3.90
C PHE A 138 5.46 3.67 2.69
N THR A 139 5.92 3.21 1.53
CA THR A 139 5.24 3.36 0.24
C THR A 139 4.50 2.07 -0.11
N VAL A 140 3.19 2.04 0.12
CA VAL A 140 2.34 0.87 -0.12
C VAL A 140 1.70 0.99 -1.49
N PRO A 141 2.07 0.16 -2.48
CA PRO A 141 1.52 0.22 -3.82
C PRO A 141 0.13 -0.41 -3.89
N ASN A 142 -0.64 -0.07 -4.91
CA ASN A 142 -1.84 -0.81 -5.28
C ASN A 142 -2.08 -0.76 -6.79
N THR A 143 -2.66 -1.84 -7.35
CA THR A 143 -2.94 -2.01 -8.78
C THR A 143 -4.31 -2.67 -8.92
N ALA A 144 -5.10 -2.21 -9.86
CA ALA A 144 -6.37 -2.84 -10.24
C ALA A 144 -6.24 -3.52 -11.61
N SER A 145 -7.17 -4.38 -11.95
CA SER A 145 -7.23 -5.01 -13.26
C SER A 145 -8.67 -5.11 -13.77
N TYR A 146 -8.83 -5.35 -15.05
CA TYR A 146 -10.08 -5.87 -15.59
C TYR A 146 -9.86 -7.24 -16.27
N ASP A 147 -10.92 -8.03 -16.27
CA ASP A 147 -11.05 -9.27 -17.02
C ASP A 147 -12.29 -9.23 -17.91
N ALA A 148 -12.15 -9.70 -19.14
CA ALA A 148 -13.25 -9.82 -20.07
C ALA A 148 -13.17 -11.10 -20.89
N ASN A 149 -14.29 -11.77 -21.12
CA ASN A 149 -14.36 -12.94 -21.98
C ASN A 149 -14.85 -12.55 -23.38
N ILE A 150 -14.12 -13.01 -24.39
CA ILE A 150 -14.48 -12.86 -25.80
C ILE A 150 -14.96 -14.22 -26.30
N PRO A 151 -16.17 -14.31 -26.88
CA PRO A 151 -16.66 -15.58 -27.42
C PRO A 151 -15.70 -16.20 -28.46
N ASN A 152 -15.34 -17.46 -28.23
CA ASN A 152 -14.45 -18.24 -29.12
C ASN A 152 -13.02 -17.69 -29.29
N ARG A 153 -12.53 -16.87 -28.32
CA ARG A 153 -11.17 -16.31 -28.29
C ARG A 153 -10.60 -16.33 -26.87
N PRO A 154 -9.28 -16.15 -26.71
CA PRO A 154 -8.70 -15.87 -25.37
C PRO A 154 -9.37 -14.64 -24.75
N GLY A 155 -9.57 -14.68 -23.43
CA GLY A 155 -10.06 -13.52 -22.66
C GLY A 155 -9.03 -12.38 -22.65
N LEU A 156 -9.52 -11.18 -22.34
CA LEU A 156 -8.68 -10.02 -22.09
C LEU A 156 -8.40 -9.91 -20.59
N HIS A 157 -7.18 -9.55 -20.27
CA HIS A 157 -6.77 -9.15 -18.92
C HIS A 157 -5.83 -7.95 -19.03
N LYS A 158 -6.06 -6.91 -18.24
CA LYS A 158 -5.17 -5.75 -18.24
C LYS A 158 -5.08 -5.12 -16.86
N ASP A 159 -3.84 -4.83 -16.45
CA ASP A 159 -3.54 -4.12 -15.22
C ASP A 159 -3.56 -2.60 -15.40
N SER A 160 -3.92 -1.89 -14.35
CA SER A 160 -3.82 -0.44 -14.26
C SER A 160 -2.37 0.00 -13.98
N ASN A 161 -2.15 1.31 -14.02
CA ASN A 161 -0.99 1.90 -13.37
C ASN A 161 -0.98 1.58 -11.87
N LYS A 162 0.22 1.49 -11.31
CA LYS A 162 0.45 1.36 -9.87
C LYS A 162 0.23 2.71 -9.18
N VAL A 163 -0.52 2.72 -8.08
CA VAL A 163 -0.85 3.92 -7.30
C VAL A 163 -0.46 3.70 -5.85
N PRO A 164 0.59 4.37 -5.35
CA PRO A 164 1.01 4.22 -3.97
C PRO A 164 0.27 5.16 -3.02
N VAL A 165 0.08 4.69 -1.79
CA VAL A 165 -0.12 5.53 -0.61
C VAL A 165 1.17 5.53 0.21
N ILE A 166 1.52 6.69 0.77
CA ILE A 166 2.77 6.90 1.50
C ILE A 166 2.41 7.27 2.93
N VAL A 167 2.84 6.43 3.88
CA VAL A 167 2.81 6.75 5.30
C VAL A 167 4.15 7.39 5.65
N PRO A 168 4.20 8.66 6.08
CA PRO A 168 5.45 9.28 6.47
C PRO A 168 6.15 8.48 7.57
N LYS A 169 7.47 8.39 7.49
CA LYS A 169 8.26 7.89 8.61
C LYS A 169 8.23 8.95 9.71
N GLU A 170 7.78 8.56 10.90
CA GLU A 170 7.89 9.44 12.05
C GLU A 170 9.38 9.79 12.28
N PRO A 171 9.69 11.05 12.58
CA PRO A 171 11.06 11.43 12.91
C PRO A 171 11.50 10.68 14.17
N GLU A 172 12.63 10.00 14.07
CA GLU A 172 13.22 9.35 15.24
C GLU A 172 13.61 10.45 16.25
N PRO A 173 13.28 10.27 17.55
CA PRO A 173 13.69 11.22 18.56
C PRO A 173 15.22 11.38 18.60
N GLU A 174 15.72 12.59 18.53
CA GLU A 174 17.14 12.83 18.74
C GLU A 174 17.48 12.58 20.21
N ILE A 175 18.58 11.86 20.45
CA ILE A 175 19.14 11.68 21.77
C ILE A 175 20.45 12.44 21.86
N THR A 176 20.61 13.23 22.91
CA THR A 176 21.82 13.99 23.18
C THR A 176 22.39 13.62 24.55
N LYS A 177 23.71 13.49 24.63
CA LYS A 177 24.43 13.27 25.89
C LYS A 177 25.39 14.45 26.09
N LYS A 178 25.37 15.03 27.27
CA LYS A 178 26.23 16.12 27.66
C LYS A 178 26.84 15.87 29.06
N ILE A 179 27.98 16.49 29.31
CA ILE A 179 28.60 16.51 30.64
C ILE A 179 28.21 17.81 31.32
N ASN A 180 27.80 17.76 32.61
CA ASN A 180 27.39 18.90 33.41
C ASN A 180 26.35 19.77 32.64
N ARG A 181 25.44 19.14 31.90
CA ARG A 181 24.33 19.71 31.10
C ARG A 181 24.71 20.38 29.77
N THR A 182 25.95 20.85 29.61
CA THR A 182 26.31 21.73 28.50
C THR A 182 27.55 21.31 27.72
N LEU A 183 28.46 20.59 28.33
CA LEU A 183 29.77 20.27 27.75
C LEU A 183 29.74 19.01 26.90
N ASP A 184 30.45 19.05 25.79
CA ASP A 184 30.72 17.88 24.95
C ASP A 184 32.01 17.17 25.35
N HIS A 185 32.89 17.85 26.07
CA HIS A 185 34.17 17.35 26.59
C HIS A 185 34.47 18.02 27.92
N LEU A 186 35.13 17.29 28.82
CA LEU A 186 35.58 17.75 30.11
C LEU A 186 36.87 17.06 30.50
N ASP A 187 37.92 17.84 30.78
CA ASP A 187 39.11 17.35 31.42
C ASP A 187 38.90 17.37 32.96
N VAL A 188 39.07 16.27 33.61
CA VAL A 188 38.82 16.10 35.04
C VAL A 188 40.06 15.55 35.74
N GLU A 189 40.25 15.96 36.98
CA GLU A 189 41.20 15.28 37.87
C GLU A 189 40.72 13.87 38.18
N TYR A 190 41.67 12.99 38.46
CA TYR A 190 41.37 11.63 38.91
C TYR A 190 40.46 11.69 40.15
N ASP A 191 39.42 10.87 40.19
CA ASP A 191 38.40 10.86 41.25
C ASP A 191 37.47 12.09 41.34
N ALA A 192 37.54 13.06 40.42
CA ALA A 192 36.62 14.19 40.45
C ALA A 192 35.25 13.74 39.89
N PRO A 193 34.13 13.90 40.60
CA PRO A 193 32.80 13.56 40.10
C PRO A 193 32.32 14.53 39.05
N TYR A 194 31.59 14.05 38.07
CA TYR A 194 30.90 14.82 37.07
C TYR A 194 29.56 14.17 36.72
N MET A 195 28.68 14.89 36.05
CA MET A 195 27.34 14.42 35.72
C MET A 195 27.20 14.21 34.22
N TYR A 196 26.70 13.05 33.80
CA TYR A 196 26.15 12.88 32.48
C TYR A 196 24.67 13.26 32.45
N ASN A 197 24.26 13.96 31.40
CA ASN A 197 22.88 14.28 31.14
C ASN A 197 22.51 13.70 29.77
N VAL A 198 21.56 12.80 29.74
CA VAL A 198 20.99 12.21 28.52
C VAL A 198 19.61 12.83 28.34
N ASN A 199 19.37 13.44 27.20
CA ASN A 199 18.12 14.11 26.89
C ASN A 199 17.59 13.60 25.55
N THR A 200 16.29 13.34 25.48
CA THR A 200 15.58 13.00 24.27
C THR A 200 14.16 13.54 24.34
N ALA A 201 13.51 13.71 23.19
CA ALA A 201 12.08 14.01 23.12
C ALA A 201 11.29 12.71 23.04
N LEU A 202 10.14 12.62 23.67
CA LEU A 202 9.22 11.54 23.45
C LEU A 202 8.54 11.71 22.09
N PRO A 203 8.31 10.62 21.32
CA PRO A 203 7.48 10.66 20.12
C PRO A 203 6.10 11.25 20.44
N LYS A 204 5.50 11.97 19.47
CA LYS A 204 4.15 12.57 19.67
C LYS A 204 3.07 11.53 19.91
N ASP A 205 3.24 10.35 19.36
CA ASP A 205 2.33 9.20 19.46
C ASP A 205 2.85 8.13 20.41
N ILE A 206 3.51 8.54 21.50
CA ILE A 206 4.11 7.65 22.52
C ILE A 206 3.10 6.62 23.07
N ASP A 207 1.82 6.96 23.08
CA ASP A 207 0.71 6.09 23.48
C ASP A 207 0.51 4.87 22.57
N LYS A 208 1.06 4.90 21.35
CA LYS A 208 1.03 3.78 20.40
C LYS A 208 2.21 2.81 20.56
N TYR A 209 3.22 3.18 21.32
CA TYR A 209 4.39 2.33 21.56
C TYR A 209 4.16 1.45 22.78
N LYS A 210 4.64 0.23 22.70
CA LYS A 210 4.59 -0.70 23.85
C LYS A 210 5.61 -0.32 24.91
N GLU A 211 6.72 0.24 24.48
CA GLU A 211 7.87 0.57 25.33
C GLU A 211 8.69 1.69 24.67
N PHE A 212 9.25 2.55 25.48
CA PHE A 212 10.23 3.54 25.09
C PHE A 212 11.37 3.50 26.12
N THR A 213 12.54 3.05 25.70
CA THR A 213 13.71 2.84 26.58
C THR A 213 14.84 3.78 26.17
N VAL A 214 15.47 4.41 27.13
CA VAL A 214 16.73 5.14 26.96
C VAL A 214 17.78 4.44 27.79
N THR A 215 18.85 4.00 27.13
CA THR A 215 19.94 3.27 27.79
C THR A 215 21.24 4.07 27.71
N ASP A 216 21.97 4.14 28.80
CA ASP A 216 23.34 4.64 28.85
C ASP A 216 24.25 3.58 29.48
N THR A 217 25.30 3.20 28.76
CA THR A 217 26.29 2.25 29.24
C THR A 217 27.60 2.99 29.54
N LEU A 218 28.03 2.94 30.77
CA LEU A 218 29.30 3.53 31.17
C LEU A 218 30.46 2.61 30.77
N GLU A 219 31.58 3.24 30.38
CA GLU A 219 32.83 2.51 30.20
C GLU A 219 33.26 1.86 31.51
N SER A 220 33.95 0.71 31.41
CA SER A 220 34.35 -0.13 32.56
C SER A 220 35.27 0.59 33.55
N VAL A 221 35.88 1.68 33.15
CA VAL A 221 36.76 2.53 34.01
C VAL A 221 35.98 3.58 34.79
N LEU A 222 34.68 3.71 34.56
CA LEU A 222 33.80 4.65 35.24
C LEU A 222 32.91 3.91 36.25
N ALA A 223 32.61 4.60 37.35
CA ALA A 223 31.67 4.10 38.35
C ALA A 223 30.56 5.14 38.60
N ILE A 224 29.37 4.63 38.89
CA ILE A 224 28.28 5.49 39.32
C ILE A 224 28.61 6.05 40.72
N ALA A 225 28.75 7.39 40.82
CA ALA A 225 29.12 8.04 42.05
C ALA A 225 27.88 8.44 42.90
N ASP A 226 26.72 8.55 42.28
CA ASP A 226 25.48 8.92 42.97
C ASP A 226 24.27 8.29 42.29
N THR A 227 23.11 8.27 42.93
CA THR A 227 21.88 7.68 42.40
C THR A 227 21.42 8.42 41.13
N PRO A 228 21.27 7.72 39.99
CA PRO A 228 20.71 8.32 38.77
C PRO A 228 19.30 8.83 39.02
N VAL A 229 18.92 9.88 38.33
CA VAL A 229 17.55 10.46 38.38
C VAL A 229 17.00 10.62 36.95
N ALA A 230 15.71 10.36 36.78
CA ALA A 230 15.00 10.54 35.53
C ALA A 230 13.82 11.50 35.68
N TYR A 231 13.56 12.29 34.64
CA TYR A 231 12.42 13.19 34.56
C TYR A 231 11.73 13.06 33.21
N VAL A 232 10.41 13.07 33.24
CA VAL A 232 9.58 13.19 32.03
C VAL A 232 8.75 14.45 32.18
N ASP A 233 8.91 15.40 31.27
CA ASP A 233 8.24 16.71 31.30
C ASP A 233 8.37 17.42 32.67
N GLY A 234 9.58 17.37 33.24
CA GLY A 234 9.89 17.94 34.53
C GLY A 234 9.33 17.22 35.76
N ARG A 235 8.66 16.08 35.56
CA ARG A 235 8.12 15.23 36.64
C ARG A 235 9.06 14.09 36.94
N ASP A 236 9.19 13.73 38.20
CA ASP A 236 9.97 12.59 38.65
C ASP A 236 9.49 11.28 38.00
N ALA A 237 10.41 10.58 37.37
CA ALA A 237 10.23 9.28 36.73
C ALA A 237 11.22 8.23 37.27
N ASN A 238 11.80 8.43 38.47
CA ASN A 238 12.81 7.54 39.05
C ASN A 238 12.31 6.09 39.23
N GLY A 239 11.00 5.90 39.37
CA GLY A 239 10.40 4.56 39.44
C GLY A 239 10.52 3.72 38.15
N ALA A 240 10.92 4.33 37.04
CA ALA A 240 11.19 3.67 35.77
C ALA A 240 12.67 3.41 35.51
N LEU A 241 13.57 3.79 36.46
CA LEU A 241 15.00 3.57 36.33
C LEU A 241 15.39 2.16 36.76
N GLU A 242 16.16 1.52 35.90
CA GLU A 242 16.84 0.25 36.20
C GLU A 242 18.35 0.47 36.08
N THR A 243 19.11 0.00 37.06
CA THR A 243 20.57 -0.02 37.02
C THR A 243 21.06 -1.44 37.15
N SER A 244 21.94 -1.88 36.22
CA SER A 244 22.64 -3.13 36.28
C SER A 244 24.16 -2.88 36.28
N VAL A 245 24.89 -3.68 37.04
CA VAL A 245 26.36 -3.66 37.14
C VAL A 245 26.94 -4.83 36.36
#